data_15fca3ee7098a0ca88ad6f3f4c89383c
#
_entry.id   15fca3ee7098a0ca88ad6f3f4c89383c
#
_cell.length_a   1.000
_cell.length_b   1.000
_cell.length_c   1.000
_cell.angle_alpha   90.00
_cell.angle_beta   90.00
_cell.angle_gamma   90.00
#
_symmetry.space_group_name_H-M   'P 1'
#
loop_
_entity.id
_entity.type
_entity.pdbx_description
1 polymer ?
#
loop_
_entity_poly.entity_id
_entity_poly.type
_entity_poly.pdbx_seq_one_letter_code
_entity_poly.pdbx_strand_id
1 'polypeptide(L)'
;MTERPTRPVVLALQARLAQAVRLCGLALLALLAAVSACTPTPRDIRQTAQLPPIYPDYCNVTIPPNIAPLNFLLRHDSCEALEVKVGVGDVISPYQHTITLRASGNEAVFSLGEWKALLAEAAGTELTVTVTALVGGQWVRYRPFTWQVAKDPIDPWLTYRLIEPDYEIWNNLQIKQRCVENFDEDWLGHYGQLDNRCMNCHTFANQSPDLSMMYVRGPGGGAILNQSGRLQKLDIPGSVYFGFSPNGRYITYSTNTIIPAFHSQASRRLEVFDARSNVFVADLQTHRILTSPLLCDSLKFETFPTFSPDGRYIYYCVADTVALPQEVRQLQYALVRIPFDEQTGQFGSQVDTLLRPQAGMPPRKSSVCHPRISPDGRYLLYTVADYGTFPIWHPEADLQMMDLQTGRIDSLSIVNSERSDTYHAWSSNSRWFVFASKRDDGLYGKPYFCYIDPAGRAHKPFCLPQRYPAFYDNNLKSFNAPELGTAKVPFTVSDVAKAMRQDAIPFKFAGRE
;
A
#
# COMPACT_ATOMS: atom_id res chain seq x y z
N MET A 1 63.56 -25.06 -12.90
CA MET A 1 63.05 -26.16 -12.08
C MET A 1 62.43 -25.53 -10.83
N THR A 2 61.13 -25.36 -10.80
CA THR A 2 60.39 -24.79 -9.63
C THR A 2 59.85 -25.99 -8.86
N GLU A 3 60.41 -26.20 -7.67
CA GLU A 3 59.95 -27.25 -6.75
C GLU A 3 58.52 -26.97 -6.28
N ARG A 4 57.60 -27.93 -6.46
CA ARG A 4 56.26 -27.88 -5.89
C ARG A 4 56.33 -28.10 -4.38
N PRO A 5 55.66 -27.30 -3.54
CA PRO A 5 55.67 -27.47 -2.09
C PRO A 5 55.08 -28.84 -1.74
N THR A 6 55.72 -29.55 -0.82
CA THR A 6 55.34 -30.89 -0.37
C THR A 6 54.04 -30.88 0.42
N ARG A 7 53.20 -31.91 0.28
CA ARG A 7 51.87 -32.05 0.96
C ARG A 7 51.80 -31.65 2.44
N PRO A 8 52.81 -31.88 3.31
CA PRO A 8 52.76 -31.49 4.71
C PRO A 8 52.81 -29.97 4.91
N VAL A 9 53.48 -29.21 4.04
CA VAL A 9 53.54 -27.72 4.14
C VAL A 9 52.21 -27.10 3.79
N VAL A 10 51.47 -27.64 2.82
CA VAL A 10 50.15 -27.15 2.42
C VAL A 10 49.10 -27.38 3.53
N LEU A 11 49.13 -28.56 4.18
CA LEU A 11 48.24 -28.88 5.30
C LEU A 11 48.50 -27.97 6.53
N ALA A 12 49.79 -27.70 6.84
CA ALA A 12 50.15 -26.79 7.93
C ALA A 12 49.72 -25.35 7.63
N LEU A 13 49.78 -24.90 6.37
CA LEU A 13 49.30 -23.57 5.96
C LEU A 13 47.79 -23.45 6.05
N GLN A 14 47.04 -24.48 5.63
CA GLN A 14 45.58 -24.53 5.73
C GLN A 14 45.11 -24.54 7.20
N ALA A 15 45.78 -25.29 8.07
CA ALA A 15 45.47 -25.29 9.51
C ALA A 15 45.69 -23.91 10.16
N ARG A 16 46.77 -23.22 9.81
CA ARG A 16 47.06 -21.86 10.31
C ARG A 16 46.06 -20.83 9.79
N LEU A 17 45.65 -20.96 8.51
CA LEU A 17 44.61 -20.08 7.92
C LEU A 17 43.26 -20.27 8.60
N ALA A 18 42.84 -21.52 8.84
CA ALA A 18 41.60 -21.84 9.55
C ALA A 18 41.61 -21.34 11.00
N GLN A 19 42.77 -21.40 11.68
CA GLN A 19 42.93 -20.88 13.02
C GLN A 19 42.89 -19.33 13.06
N ALA A 20 43.50 -18.67 12.09
CA ALA A 20 43.45 -17.23 11.94
C ALA A 20 42.02 -16.73 11.67
N VAL A 21 41.25 -17.40 10.79
CA VAL A 21 39.85 -17.10 10.52
C VAL A 21 38.95 -17.26 11.76
N ARG A 22 39.20 -18.33 12.56
CA ARG A 22 38.48 -18.54 13.83
C ARG A 22 38.82 -17.46 14.87
N LEU A 23 40.06 -17.05 14.99
CA LEU A 23 40.50 -15.99 15.91
C LEU A 23 39.93 -14.63 15.47
N CYS A 24 39.94 -14.30 14.19
CA CYS A 24 39.30 -13.08 13.67
C CYS A 24 37.79 -13.09 13.90
N GLY A 25 37.11 -14.23 13.71
CA GLY A 25 35.68 -14.39 13.99
C GLY A 25 35.34 -14.19 15.46
N LEU A 26 36.14 -14.75 16.37
CA LEU A 26 35.99 -14.57 17.82
C LEU A 26 36.28 -13.13 18.25
N ALA A 27 37.31 -12.49 17.69
CA ALA A 27 37.61 -11.09 17.94
C ALA A 27 36.50 -10.16 17.44
N LEU A 28 35.90 -10.44 16.28
CA LEU A 28 34.76 -9.68 15.75
C LEU A 28 33.51 -9.85 16.61
N LEU A 29 33.24 -11.08 17.08
CA LEU A 29 32.14 -11.36 18.01
C LEU A 29 32.36 -10.68 19.37
N ALA A 30 33.60 -10.67 19.90
CA ALA A 30 33.95 -9.96 21.14
C ALA A 30 33.83 -8.44 20.98
N LEU A 31 34.17 -7.90 19.79
CA LEU A 31 34.03 -6.48 19.48
C LEU A 31 32.56 -6.08 19.39
N LEU A 32 31.72 -6.91 18.72
CA LEU A 32 30.27 -6.71 18.66
C LEU A 32 29.61 -6.80 20.04
N ALA A 33 30.04 -7.74 20.88
CA ALA A 33 29.58 -7.86 22.26
C ALA A 33 30.01 -6.66 23.12
N ALA A 34 31.23 -6.14 22.91
CA ALA A 34 31.75 -4.95 23.64
C ALA A 34 31.00 -3.66 23.23
N VAL A 35 30.61 -3.52 21.97
CA VAL A 35 29.80 -2.37 21.52
C VAL A 35 28.39 -2.43 22.13
N SER A 36 27.80 -3.63 22.26
CA SER A 36 26.51 -3.81 22.93
C SER A 36 26.55 -3.54 24.43
N ALA A 37 27.71 -3.69 25.06
CA ALA A 37 27.89 -3.45 26.52
C ALA A 37 28.05 -1.98 26.90
N CYS A 38 28.16 -1.05 25.93
CA CYS A 38 28.43 0.37 26.21
C CYS A 38 27.17 1.27 26.16
N THR A 39 25.96 0.72 25.98
CA THR A 39 24.74 1.54 25.99
C THR A 39 24.43 1.96 27.44
N PRO A 40 24.40 3.26 27.76
CA PRO A 40 24.23 3.72 29.14
C PRO A 40 22.82 3.35 29.65
N THR A 41 22.74 2.92 30.90
CA THR A 41 21.46 2.63 31.57
C THR A 41 20.87 3.93 32.13
N PRO A 42 19.57 4.16 32.00
CA PRO A 42 18.89 5.34 32.53
C PRO A 42 19.11 5.51 34.03
N ARG A 43 19.57 6.71 34.46
CA ARG A 43 19.77 7.14 35.86
C ARG A 43 19.25 8.56 36.00
N ASP A 44 18.82 8.94 37.19
CA ASP A 44 18.35 10.30 37.51
C ASP A 44 17.32 10.82 36.48
N ILE A 45 16.28 10.04 36.26
CA ILE A 45 15.32 10.23 35.15
C ILE A 45 14.39 11.40 35.48
N ARG A 46 14.40 12.43 34.63
CA ARG A 46 13.38 13.49 34.60
C ARG A 46 12.16 13.01 33.80
N GLN A 47 10.98 13.19 34.37
CA GLN A 47 9.73 12.89 33.64
C GLN A 47 9.20 14.12 32.90
N THR A 48 8.55 13.90 31.73
CA THR A 48 7.81 14.92 31.00
C THR A 48 6.39 14.45 30.70
N ALA A 49 5.43 15.37 30.63
CA ALA A 49 4.05 15.09 30.23
C ALA A 49 3.87 15.00 28.70
N GLN A 50 4.91 15.28 27.92
CA GLN A 50 4.87 15.25 26.47
C GLN A 50 4.98 13.81 25.95
N LEU A 51 4.27 13.50 24.87
CA LEU A 51 4.52 12.29 24.09
C LEU A 51 5.91 12.36 23.44
N PRO A 52 6.59 11.21 23.22
CA PRO A 52 7.85 11.22 22.51
C PRO A 52 7.62 11.63 21.05
N PRO A 53 8.45 12.51 20.48
CA PRO A 53 8.39 12.89 19.08
C PRO A 53 8.97 11.79 18.20
N ILE A 54 8.26 10.67 18.07
CA ILE A 54 8.69 9.52 17.26
C ILE A 54 8.24 9.63 15.81
N TYR A 55 9.02 9.07 14.90
CA TYR A 55 8.71 8.99 13.49
C TYR A 55 9.04 7.61 12.90
N PRO A 56 8.12 6.98 12.16
CA PRO A 56 6.73 7.42 11.94
C PRO A 56 5.93 7.58 13.26
N ASP A 57 4.82 8.33 13.21
CA ASP A 57 3.95 8.50 14.38
C ASP A 57 3.16 7.22 14.68
N TYR A 58 3.74 6.42 15.56
CA TYR A 58 3.11 5.20 16.08
C TYR A 58 2.46 5.39 17.47
N CYS A 59 2.33 6.62 17.97
CA CYS A 59 1.67 6.85 19.25
C CYS A 59 0.18 6.53 19.19
N ASN A 60 -0.31 5.69 20.12
CA ASN A 60 -1.74 5.35 20.29
C ASN A 60 -2.40 4.83 19.00
N VAL A 61 -1.79 3.86 18.35
CA VAL A 61 -2.31 3.22 17.13
C VAL A 61 -2.83 1.81 17.43
N THR A 62 -3.75 1.33 16.57
CA THR A 62 -4.17 -0.07 16.55
C THR A 62 -3.37 -0.81 15.49
N ILE A 63 -2.78 -1.96 15.86
CA ILE A 63 -1.93 -2.78 14.99
C ILE A 63 -2.45 -4.21 14.90
N PRO A 64 -2.23 -4.92 13.78
CA PRO A 64 -2.58 -6.33 13.67
C PRO A 64 -1.56 -7.20 14.44
N PRO A 65 -1.96 -8.40 14.90
CA PRO A 65 -1.09 -9.30 15.65
C PRO A 65 0.07 -9.87 14.84
N ASN A 66 0.06 -9.70 13.53
CA ASN A 66 1.05 -10.24 12.62
C ASN A 66 1.87 -9.19 11.85
N ILE A 67 1.95 -7.96 12.35
CA ILE A 67 2.75 -6.91 11.72
C ILE A 67 4.23 -7.00 12.09
N ALA A 68 5.12 -6.58 11.19
CA ALA A 68 6.55 -6.39 11.47
C ALA A 68 6.79 -5.34 12.56
N PRO A 69 7.96 -5.36 13.21
CA PRO A 69 8.30 -4.39 14.26
C PRO A 69 8.08 -2.94 13.86
N LEU A 70 7.42 -2.18 14.73
CA LEU A 70 7.22 -0.75 14.57
C LEU A 70 8.51 0.01 14.93
N ASN A 71 9.55 -0.17 14.12
CA ASN A 71 10.81 0.54 14.28
C ASN A 71 10.61 2.04 14.04
N PHE A 72 11.22 2.89 14.87
CA PHE A 72 11.03 4.34 14.80
C PHE A 72 12.29 5.14 15.14
N LEU A 73 12.30 6.40 14.71
CA LEU A 73 13.27 7.41 15.15
C LEU A 73 12.65 8.24 16.28
N LEU A 74 13.44 8.60 17.28
CA LEU A 74 13.11 9.74 18.13
C LEU A 74 13.62 11.02 17.46
N ARG A 75 12.74 11.91 17.07
CA ARG A 75 13.04 13.19 16.41
C ARG A 75 13.54 14.21 17.45
N HIS A 76 14.77 14.03 17.90
CA HIS A 76 15.44 14.93 18.81
C HIS A 76 16.93 15.00 18.46
N ASP A 77 17.39 16.18 18.03
CA ASP A 77 18.74 16.37 17.47
C ASP A 77 19.89 16.03 18.44
N SER A 78 19.64 16.12 19.76
CA SER A 78 20.62 15.83 20.80
C SER A 78 20.38 14.49 21.47
N CYS A 79 19.73 13.52 20.83
CA CYS A 79 19.52 12.20 21.42
C CYS A 79 20.80 11.36 21.34
N GLU A 80 21.37 11.03 22.48
CA GLU A 80 22.62 10.27 22.63
C GLU A 80 22.36 8.77 22.80
N ALA A 81 21.25 8.42 23.48
CA ALA A 81 20.84 7.03 23.71
C ALA A 81 19.34 6.91 23.98
N LEU A 82 18.79 5.73 23.72
CA LEU A 82 17.39 5.37 23.95
C LEU A 82 17.28 4.12 24.83
N GLU A 83 16.27 4.11 25.72
CA GLU A 83 15.66 2.91 26.26
C GLU A 83 14.17 2.91 25.92
N VAL A 84 13.71 1.86 25.24
CA VAL A 84 12.29 1.64 24.93
C VAL A 84 11.84 0.36 25.62
N LYS A 85 10.76 0.43 26.39
CA LYS A 85 10.12 -0.72 27.01
C LYS A 85 8.73 -0.90 26.44
N VAL A 86 8.39 -2.14 26.05
CA VAL A 86 7.09 -2.50 25.50
C VAL A 86 6.60 -3.75 26.22
N GLY A 87 5.39 -3.72 26.75
CA GLY A 87 4.82 -4.87 27.48
C GLY A 87 3.32 -4.74 27.69
N VAL A 88 2.68 -5.85 28.10
CA VAL A 88 1.27 -5.90 28.43
C VAL A 88 1.03 -5.31 29.83
N GLY A 89 0.10 -4.36 29.97
CA GLY A 89 -0.31 -3.77 31.26
C GLY A 89 0.55 -2.58 31.71
N ASP A 90 0.55 -2.28 33.03
CA ASP A 90 1.24 -1.13 33.60
C ASP A 90 2.76 -1.32 33.61
N VAL A 91 3.52 -0.31 33.17
CA VAL A 91 4.98 -0.30 32.98
C VAL A 91 5.80 -0.52 34.26
N ILE A 92 5.17 -0.50 35.42
CA ILE A 92 5.82 -0.54 36.74
C ILE A 92 5.79 -1.95 37.36
N SER A 93 4.93 -2.85 36.87
CA SER A 93 4.79 -4.23 37.35
C SER A 93 5.75 -5.19 36.61
N PRO A 94 6.21 -6.31 37.21
CA PRO A 94 7.00 -7.30 36.47
C PRO A 94 6.11 -8.00 35.44
N TYR A 95 6.24 -7.62 34.19
CA TYR A 95 5.50 -8.19 33.06
C TYR A 95 5.97 -9.61 32.78
N GLN A 96 5.06 -10.46 32.34
CA GLN A 96 5.40 -11.80 31.86
C GLN A 96 6.20 -11.72 30.55
N HIS A 97 5.80 -10.81 29.64
CA HIS A 97 6.59 -10.51 28.43
C HIS A 97 6.79 -9.01 28.24
N THR A 98 8.03 -8.57 28.35
CA THR A 98 8.45 -7.18 28.12
C THR A 98 9.69 -7.16 27.24
N ILE A 99 9.63 -6.46 26.13
CA ILE A 99 10.82 -6.10 25.35
C ILE A 99 11.46 -4.87 25.99
N THR A 100 12.75 -4.95 26.32
CA THR A 100 13.57 -3.79 26.70
C THR A 100 14.64 -3.59 25.65
N LEU A 101 14.44 -2.60 24.79
CA LEU A 101 15.41 -2.16 23.79
C LEU A 101 16.29 -1.06 24.36
N ARG A 102 17.62 -1.16 24.19
CA ARG A 102 18.57 -0.07 24.42
C ARG A 102 19.41 0.16 23.18
N ALA A 103 19.54 1.41 22.77
CA ALA A 103 20.29 1.80 21.59
C ALA A 103 21.11 3.06 21.84
N SER A 104 22.27 3.15 21.19
CA SER A 104 23.00 4.40 21.04
C SER A 104 22.34 5.24 19.94
N GLY A 105 22.22 6.55 20.15
CA GLY A 105 21.54 7.44 19.23
C GLY A 105 20.02 7.38 19.38
N ASN A 106 19.30 7.68 18.30
CA ASN A 106 17.86 7.96 18.28
C ASN A 106 17.00 6.90 17.57
N GLU A 107 17.58 5.76 17.18
CA GLU A 107 16.88 4.70 16.45
C GLU A 107 16.39 3.57 17.37
N ALA A 108 15.12 3.27 17.36
CA ALA A 108 14.54 2.10 18.00
C ALA A 108 14.30 0.99 16.96
N VAL A 109 15.08 -0.10 17.03
CA VAL A 109 14.99 -1.25 16.14
C VAL A 109 14.78 -2.51 16.95
N PHE A 110 13.57 -3.09 16.88
CA PHE A 110 13.20 -4.26 17.66
C PHE A 110 13.63 -5.56 16.96
N SER A 111 13.96 -6.58 17.78
CA SER A 111 14.20 -7.94 17.31
C SER A 111 12.91 -8.55 16.76
N LEU A 112 12.93 -9.07 15.52
CA LEU A 112 11.76 -9.68 14.87
C LEU A 112 11.22 -10.87 15.68
N GLY A 113 12.09 -11.68 16.28
CA GLY A 113 11.69 -12.85 17.07
C GLY A 113 10.97 -12.47 18.36
N GLU A 114 11.54 -11.56 19.14
CA GLU A 114 10.94 -11.05 20.38
C GLU A 114 9.63 -10.30 20.11
N TRP A 115 9.59 -9.51 19.03
CA TRP A 115 8.41 -8.80 18.59
C TRP A 115 7.25 -9.74 18.26
N LYS A 116 7.49 -10.78 17.46
CA LYS A 116 6.46 -11.77 17.12
C LYS A 116 5.95 -12.53 18.36
N ALA A 117 6.84 -12.88 19.27
CA ALA A 117 6.45 -13.53 20.53
C ALA A 117 5.55 -12.61 21.38
N LEU A 118 5.90 -11.33 21.51
CA LEU A 118 5.10 -10.36 22.24
C LEU A 118 3.72 -10.16 21.61
N LEU A 119 3.62 -10.01 20.28
CA LEU A 119 2.35 -9.81 19.59
C LEU A 119 1.44 -11.04 19.68
N ALA A 120 2.00 -12.25 19.64
CA ALA A 120 1.22 -13.49 19.77
C ALA A 120 0.48 -13.56 21.12
N GLU A 121 1.09 -13.05 22.19
CA GLU A 121 0.47 -13.00 23.52
C GLU A 121 -0.46 -11.80 23.71
N ALA A 122 -0.15 -10.69 23.05
CA ALA A 122 -0.88 -9.44 23.18
C ALA A 122 -2.14 -9.36 22.29
N ALA A 123 -2.45 -10.36 21.49
CA ALA A 123 -3.60 -10.32 20.57
C ALA A 123 -4.93 -10.03 21.31
N GLY A 124 -5.59 -8.94 20.94
CA GLY A 124 -6.81 -8.46 21.58
C GLY A 124 -6.58 -7.65 22.87
N THR A 125 -5.33 -7.30 23.19
CA THR A 125 -4.96 -6.51 24.38
C THR A 125 -4.20 -5.25 24.01
N GLU A 126 -3.86 -4.46 25.01
CA GLU A 126 -3.09 -3.23 24.86
C GLU A 126 -1.64 -3.44 25.35
N LEU A 127 -0.69 -2.95 24.55
CA LEU A 127 0.71 -2.84 24.92
C LEU A 127 1.00 -1.41 25.38
N THR A 128 1.65 -1.26 26.53
CA THR A 128 2.20 0.03 26.98
C THR A 128 3.61 0.21 26.45
N VAL A 129 3.89 1.37 25.89
CA VAL A 129 5.19 1.77 25.37
C VAL A 129 5.76 2.92 26.17
N THR A 130 6.96 2.74 26.72
CA THR A 130 7.69 3.78 27.44
C THR A 130 9.00 4.10 26.72
N VAL A 131 9.19 5.35 26.37
CA VAL A 131 10.42 5.87 25.76
C VAL A 131 11.17 6.72 26.77
N THR A 132 12.43 6.38 27.01
CA THR A 132 13.35 7.16 27.84
C THR A 132 14.60 7.48 27.01
N ALA A 133 14.97 8.74 26.87
CA ALA A 133 16.08 9.18 26.04
C ALA A 133 17.10 9.95 26.84
N LEU A 134 18.38 9.76 26.53
CA LEU A 134 19.49 10.61 26.99
C LEU A 134 19.59 11.80 26.04
N VAL A 135 19.29 12.99 26.54
CA VAL A 135 19.25 14.23 25.76
C VAL A 135 20.05 15.29 26.48
N GLY A 136 21.17 15.73 25.89
CA GLY A 136 22.06 16.72 26.47
C GLY A 136 22.59 16.29 27.84
N GLY A 137 22.97 15.02 27.99
CA GLY A 137 23.50 14.44 29.23
C GLY A 137 22.43 14.14 30.30
N GLN A 138 21.13 14.42 30.08
CA GLN A 138 20.05 14.17 31.03
C GLN A 138 19.11 13.09 30.50
N TRP A 139 18.79 12.07 31.33
CA TRP A 139 17.75 11.10 31.00
C TRP A 139 16.36 11.72 31.17
N VAL A 140 15.54 11.67 30.08
CA VAL A 140 14.16 12.16 30.02
C VAL A 140 13.24 11.02 29.68
N ARG A 141 12.26 10.74 30.54
CA ARG A 141 11.18 9.80 30.27
C ARG A 141 9.97 10.55 29.77
N TYR A 142 9.54 10.21 28.57
CA TYR A 142 8.33 10.76 27.97
C TYR A 142 7.07 10.12 28.56
N ARG A 143 5.92 10.78 28.35
CA ARG A 143 4.62 10.21 28.68
C ARG A 143 4.46 8.89 27.93
N PRO A 144 4.11 7.78 28.61
CA PRO A 144 3.81 6.52 27.95
C PRO A 144 2.65 6.64 26.96
N PHE A 145 2.66 5.80 25.94
CA PHE A 145 1.59 5.67 24.97
C PHE A 145 1.29 4.19 24.73
N THR A 146 0.24 3.88 23.94
CA THR A 146 -0.22 2.51 23.80
C THR A 146 -0.26 2.05 22.36
N TRP A 147 -0.09 0.75 22.17
CA TRP A 147 -0.41 0.03 20.95
C TRP A 147 -1.53 -0.96 21.24
N GLN A 148 -2.72 -0.73 20.67
CA GLN A 148 -3.81 -1.69 20.75
C GLN A 148 -3.54 -2.82 19.73
N VAL A 149 -3.35 -4.06 20.18
CA VAL A 149 -3.21 -5.21 19.28
C VAL A 149 -4.59 -5.74 18.95
N ALA A 150 -5.01 -5.66 17.68
CA ALA A 150 -6.28 -6.21 17.24
C ALA A 150 -6.29 -7.75 17.36
N LYS A 151 -7.49 -8.37 17.39
CA LYS A 151 -7.63 -9.82 17.26
C LYS A 151 -7.51 -10.29 15.81
N ASP A 152 -7.87 -9.41 14.89
CA ASP A 152 -7.95 -9.69 13.47
C ASP A 152 -6.58 -9.48 12.81
N PRO A 153 -5.97 -10.52 12.21
CA PRO A 153 -4.73 -10.35 11.46
C PRO A 153 -4.98 -9.55 10.18
N ILE A 154 -3.92 -8.96 9.63
CA ILE A 154 -3.92 -8.37 8.29
C ILE A 154 -3.43 -9.40 7.27
N ASP A 155 -3.81 -9.27 6.00
CA ASP A 155 -3.22 -10.09 4.94
C ASP A 155 -1.71 -9.90 4.91
N PRO A 156 -0.92 -11.00 4.80
CA PRO A 156 0.51 -10.97 5.05
C PRO A 156 1.35 -10.32 3.96
N TRP A 157 0.78 -10.05 2.79
CA TRP A 157 1.50 -9.46 1.66
C TRP A 157 0.87 -8.16 1.20
N LEU A 158 1.72 -7.21 0.84
CA LEU A 158 1.36 -5.91 0.28
C LEU A 158 2.06 -5.75 -1.07
N THR A 159 1.27 -5.55 -2.12
CA THR A 159 1.79 -5.16 -3.44
C THR A 159 1.56 -3.67 -3.64
N TYR A 160 2.55 -2.97 -4.16
CA TYR A 160 2.47 -1.53 -4.42
C TYR A 160 3.33 -1.11 -5.60
N ARG A 161 2.98 0.00 -6.17
CA ARG A 161 3.75 0.68 -7.20
C ARG A 161 4.61 1.78 -6.58
N LEU A 162 5.90 1.82 -6.94
CA LEU A 162 6.79 2.94 -6.64
C LEU A 162 6.92 3.84 -7.87
N ILE A 163 6.65 5.11 -7.67
CA ILE A 163 6.68 6.14 -8.72
C ILE A 163 7.52 7.33 -8.27
N GLU A 164 8.15 8.00 -9.23
CA GLU A 164 8.75 9.32 -8.97
C GLU A 164 7.64 10.34 -8.64
N PRO A 165 7.92 11.34 -7.79
CA PRO A 165 6.97 12.41 -7.55
C PRO A 165 6.67 13.15 -8.85
N ASP A 166 5.43 13.64 -8.98
CA ASP A 166 4.94 14.39 -10.13
C ASP A 166 5.00 13.65 -11.49
N TYR A 167 5.22 12.33 -11.51
CA TYR A 167 5.35 11.51 -12.72
C TYR A 167 6.38 12.03 -13.76
N GLU A 168 7.37 12.79 -13.33
CA GLU A 168 8.39 13.35 -14.24
C GLU A 168 9.11 12.26 -15.02
N ILE A 169 9.33 11.09 -14.41
CA ILE A 169 9.98 9.93 -15.03
C ILE A 169 8.99 8.76 -14.99
N TRP A 170 7.88 8.87 -15.70
CA TRP A 170 6.81 7.88 -15.74
C TRP A 170 7.25 6.48 -16.21
N ASN A 171 8.36 6.37 -16.94
CA ASN A 171 8.94 5.10 -17.38
C ASN A 171 9.88 4.45 -16.33
N ASN A 172 10.11 5.10 -15.18
CA ASN A 172 10.90 4.56 -14.06
C ASN A 172 10.02 3.93 -12.97
N LEU A 173 8.91 3.36 -13.37
CA LEU A 173 7.96 2.73 -12.46
C LEU A 173 8.44 1.35 -12.01
N GLN A 174 8.07 0.99 -10.79
CA GLN A 174 8.40 -0.28 -10.17
C GLN A 174 7.15 -0.84 -9.47
N ILE A 175 6.94 -2.14 -9.57
CA ILE A 175 5.93 -2.85 -8.77
C ILE A 175 6.67 -3.84 -7.87
N LYS A 176 6.41 -3.75 -6.58
CA LYS A 176 6.98 -4.61 -5.57
C LYS A 176 5.89 -5.33 -4.78
N GLN A 177 6.25 -6.48 -4.24
CA GLN A 177 5.50 -7.13 -3.16
C GLN A 177 6.35 -7.18 -1.91
N ARG A 178 5.72 -7.03 -0.76
CA ARG A 178 6.37 -7.04 0.54
C ARG A 178 5.58 -7.84 1.56
N CYS A 179 6.27 -8.67 2.33
CA CYS A 179 5.70 -9.31 3.50
C CYS A 179 5.54 -8.27 4.63
N VAL A 180 4.32 -8.06 5.11
CA VAL A 180 4.05 -7.11 6.21
C VAL A 180 4.42 -7.67 7.58
N GLU A 181 4.61 -8.99 7.70
CA GLU A 181 5.00 -9.68 8.95
C GLU A 181 6.51 -9.65 9.23
N ASN A 182 7.27 -9.23 8.22
CA ASN A 182 8.71 -9.05 8.28
C ASN A 182 9.10 -7.93 7.30
N PHE A 183 10.35 -7.94 6.81
CA PHE A 183 10.81 -6.91 5.89
C PHE A 183 11.23 -7.49 4.52
N ASP A 184 10.79 -8.71 4.19
CA ASP A 184 11.11 -9.35 2.91
C ASP A 184 10.34 -8.68 1.78
N GLU A 185 11.04 -8.38 0.70
CA GLU A 185 10.53 -7.61 -0.43
C GLU A 185 11.08 -8.17 -1.74
N ASP A 186 10.19 -8.30 -2.76
CA ASP A 186 10.54 -8.77 -4.09
C ASP A 186 10.00 -7.85 -5.18
N TRP A 187 10.63 -7.87 -6.34
CA TRP A 187 10.17 -7.19 -7.53
C TRP A 187 9.15 -8.03 -8.30
N LEU A 188 8.02 -7.45 -8.64
CA LEU A 188 7.04 -7.99 -9.60
C LEU A 188 7.12 -7.30 -10.95
N GLY A 189 7.55 -6.04 -10.97
CA GLY A 189 7.79 -5.26 -12.16
C GLY A 189 8.92 -4.27 -11.95
N HIS A 190 9.86 -4.22 -12.87
CA HIS A 190 10.98 -3.28 -12.83
C HIS A 190 11.26 -2.75 -14.24
N TYR A 191 11.22 -1.44 -14.41
CA TYR A 191 11.34 -0.79 -15.71
C TYR A 191 12.58 -1.24 -16.50
N GLY A 192 13.75 -1.35 -15.87
CA GLY A 192 15.00 -1.78 -16.52
C GLY A 192 15.01 -3.22 -17.02
N GLN A 193 14.09 -4.09 -16.54
CA GLN A 193 13.92 -5.46 -17.01
C GLN A 193 12.77 -5.61 -18.00
N LEU A 194 11.97 -4.56 -18.19
CA LEU A 194 10.80 -4.50 -19.07
C LEU A 194 10.98 -3.43 -20.16
N ASP A 195 12.18 -3.31 -20.71
CA ASP A 195 12.55 -2.41 -21.82
C ASP A 195 12.20 -0.94 -21.54
N ASN A 196 12.37 -0.48 -20.29
CA ASN A 196 12.04 0.88 -19.81
C ASN A 196 10.57 1.27 -20.03
N ARG A 197 9.65 0.32 -19.87
CA ARG A 197 8.21 0.55 -20.08
C ARG A 197 7.51 0.92 -18.81
N CYS A 198 6.47 1.72 -18.97
CA CYS A 198 5.54 2.04 -17.89
C CYS A 198 4.71 0.81 -17.52
N MET A 199 4.64 0.52 -16.23
CA MET A 199 3.75 -0.50 -15.67
C MET A 199 2.67 0.20 -14.86
N ASN A 200 1.43 0.04 -15.28
CA ASN A 200 0.30 0.58 -14.55
C ASN A 200 -0.62 -0.54 -14.10
N CYS A 201 -1.36 -0.25 -13.03
CA CYS A 201 -2.42 -1.08 -12.52
C CYS A 201 -2.00 -2.55 -12.32
N HIS A 202 -2.03 -2.96 -11.10
CA HIS A 202 -2.07 -4.36 -10.70
C HIS A 202 -3.34 -4.56 -9.90
N THR A 203 -3.91 -5.75 -9.92
CA THR A 203 -5.06 -6.11 -9.11
C THR A 203 -5.13 -7.62 -8.89
N PHE A 204 -5.78 -8.02 -7.81
CA PHE A 204 -5.98 -9.39 -7.40
C PHE A 204 -7.46 -9.73 -7.34
N ALA A 205 -7.82 -10.95 -7.75
CA ALA A 205 -9.16 -11.47 -7.49
C ALA A 205 -9.25 -11.90 -6.03
N ASN A 206 -10.20 -11.33 -5.28
CA ASN A 206 -10.46 -11.68 -3.87
C ASN A 206 -9.19 -11.70 -2.99
N GLN A 207 -8.26 -10.74 -3.18
CA GLN A 207 -6.96 -10.67 -2.52
C GLN A 207 -6.07 -11.92 -2.70
N SER A 208 -6.42 -12.82 -3.63
CA SER A 208 -5.65 -14.04 -3.91
C SER A 208 -4.50 -13.76 -4.88
N PRO A 209 -3.27 -14.18 -4.59
CA PRO A 209 -2.14 -14.06 -5.51
C PRO A 209 -2.26 -14.98 -6.73
N ASP A 210 -3.14 -16.00 -6.67
CA ASP A 210 -3.28 -17.01 -7.74
C ASP A 210 -3.99 -16.48 -8.97
N LEU A 211 -4.81 -15.44 -8.81
CA LEU A 211 -5.47 -14.77 -9.93
C LEU A 211 -5.24 -13.27 -9.83
N SER A 212 -4.39 -12.76 -10.71
CA SER A 212 -4.02 -11.35 -10.71
C SER A 212 -3.74 -10.84 -12.12
N MET A 213 -3.78 -9.53 -12.28
CA MET A 213 -3.45 -8.87 -13.54
C MET A 213 -2.57 -7.66 -13.31
N MET A 214 -1.66 -7.41 -14.24
CA MET A 214 -0.90 -6.17 -14.37
C MET A 214 -0.92 -5.70 -15.82
N TYR A 215 -0.72 -4.40 -16.05
CA TYR A 215 -0.67 -3.83 -17.38
C TYR A 215 0.68 -3.20 -17.67
N VAL A 216 1.30 -3.58 -18.79
CA VAL A 216 2.56 -2.99 -19.28
C VAL A 216 2.27 -2.17 -20.52
N ARG A 217 2.59 -0.89 -20.51
CA ARG A 217 2.33 0.05 -21.62
C ARG A 217 3.41 0.00 -22.70
N GLY A 218 3.08 0.56 -23.86
CA GLY A 218 3.99 0.75 -24.99
C GLY A 218 3.98 -0.40 -26.01
N PRO A 219 4.77 -0.29 -27.08
CA PRO A 219 4.80 -1.28 -28.16
C PRO A 219 5.16 -2.68 -27.64
N GLY A 220 4.34 -3.68 -27.98
CA GLY A 220 4.49 -5.05 -27.46
C GLY A 220 4.08 -5.25 -25.98
N GLY A 221 3.55 -4.21 -25.31
CA GLY A 221 2.91 -4.29 -24.00
C GLY A 221 1.56 -5.01 -24.06
N GLY A 222 0.79 -4.93 -22.99
CA GLY A 222 -0.55 -5.53 -22.86
C GLY A 222 -0.90 -5.85 -21.43
N ALA A 223 -2.08 -6.39 -21.23
CA ALA A 223 -2.50 -6.93 -19.96
C ALA A 223 -1.84 -8.31 -19.74
N ILE A 224 -1.17 -8.48 -18.59
CA ILE A 224 -0.54 -9.75 -18.21
C ILE A 224 -1.40 -10.38 -17.12
N LEU A 225 -2.10 -11.45 -17.49
CA LEU A 225 -2.92 -12.24 -16.58
C LEU A 225 -2.05 -13.34 -15.94
N ASN A 226 -2.10 -13.43 -14.63
CA ASN A 226 -1.57 -14.55 -13.87
C ASN A 226 -2.70 -15.48 -13.43
N GLN A 227 -2.52 -16.77 -13.69
CA GLN A 227 -3.36 -17.84 -13.16
C GLN A 227 -2.45 -18.90 -12.52
N SER A 228 -2.33 -18.86 -11.19
CA SER A 228 -1.50 -19.79 -10.38
C SER A 228 -0.04 -19.89 -10.89
N GLY A 229 0.58 -18.75 -11.20
CA GLY A 229 1.97 -18.68 -11.69
C GLY A 229 2.12 -18.81 -13.20
N ARG A 230 1.06 -19.16 -13.93
CA ARG A 230 1.06 -19.16 -15.39
C ARG A 230 0.68 -17.78 -15.90
N LEU A 231 1.63 -17.11 -16.55
CA LEU A 231 1.42 -15.80 -17.13
C LEU A 231 0.98 -15.88 -18.59
N GLN A 232 -0.03 -15.12 -18.97
CA GLN A 232 -0.54 -14.99 -20.33
C GLN A 232 -0.72 -13.51 -20.67
N LYS A 233 -0.37 -13.14 -21.91
CA LYS A 233 -0.59 -11.80 -22.42
C LYS A 233 -1.95 -11.74 -23.10
N LEU A 234 -2.76 -10.73 -22.74
CA LEU A 234 -4.08 -10.50 -23.31
C LEU A 234 -4.08 -9.23 -24.16
N ASP A 235 -4.71 -9.29 -25.32
CA ASP A 235 -4.95 -8.11 -26.16
C ASP A 235 -6.25 -7.42 -25.74
N ILE A 236 -6.20 -6.72 -24.61
CA ILE A 236 -7.27 -5.89 -24.11
C ILE A 236 -6.83 -4.43 -24.24
N PRO A 237 -7.33 -3.67 -25.24
CA PRO A 237 -6.79 -2.36 -25.60
C PRO A 237 -6.96 -1.33 -24.47
N GLY A 238 -5.87 -0.58 -24.18
CA GLY A 238 -5.92 0.65 -23.38
C GLY A 238 -6.45 0.51 -21.95
N SER A 239 -6.43 -0.70 -21.40
CA SER A 239 -7.08 -1.03 -20.15
C SER A 239 -6.34 -0.52 -18.91
N VAL A 240 -7.11 0.13 -18.04
CA VAL A 240 -6.67 0.62 -16.72
C VAL A 240 -7.75 0.36 -15.67
N TYR A 241 -7.40 0.45 -14.39
CA TYR A 241 -8.33 0.32 -13.25
C TYR A 241 -9.13 -1.00 -13.27
N PHE A 242 -8.41 -2.11 -13.30
CA PHE A 242 -9.00 -3.44 -13.33
C PHE A 242 -9.73 -3.81 -12.04
N GLY A 243 -10.79 -4.61 -12.18
CA GLY A 243 -11.47 -5.29 -11.10
C GLY A 243 -11.95 -6.66 -11.54
N PHE A 244 -11.57 -7.73 -10.82
CA PHE A 244 -12.09 -9.07 -11.08
C PHE A 244 -13.50 -9.25 -10.53
N SER A 245 -14.30 -10.03 -11.24
CA SER A 245 -15.52 -10.58 -10.66
C SER A 245 -15.20 -11.64 -9.60
N PRO A 246 -16.08 -11.87 -8.60
CA PRO A 246 -15.81 -12.82 -7.52
C PRO A 246 -15.53 -14.25 -7.98
N ASN A 247 -16.17 -14.67 -9.10
CA ASN A 247 -15.93 -15.99 -9.70
C ASN A 247 -14.65 -16.06 -10.55
N GLY A 248 -13.94 -14.93 -10.73
CA GLY A 248 -12.70 -14.84 -11.48
C GLY A 248 -12.85 -14.96 -13.02
N ARG A 249 -14.06 -15.05 -13.54
CA ARG A 249 -14.31 -15.17 -14.98
C ARG A 249 -14.24 -13.84 -15.70
N TYR A 250 -14.73 -12.77 -15.09
CA TYR A 250 -14.81 -11.46 -15.72
C TYR A 250 -13.80 -10.49 -15.11
N ILE A 251 -13.32 -9.59 -15.96
CA ILE A 251 -12.52 -8.43 -15.55
C ILE A 251 -13.23 -7.19 -16.06
N THR A 252 -13.61 -6.30 -15.13
CA THR A 252 -14.03 -4.96 -15.51
C THR A 252 -12.81 -4.04 -15.56
N TYR A 253 -12.81 -3.08 -16.50
CA TYR A 253 -11.75 -2.10 -16.69
C TYR A 253 -12.29 -0.85 -17.36
N SER A 254 -11.53 0.23 -17.30
CA SER A 254 -11.82 1.41 -18.13
C SER A 254 -10.72 1.66 -19.16
N THR A 255 -11.11 2.30 -20.27
CA THR A 255 -10.15 2.86 -21.23
C THR A 255 -10.14 4.36 -21.05
N ASN A 256 -8.97 4.95 -20.80
CA ASN A 256 -8.86 6.36 -20.48
C ASN A 256 -7.85 7.04 -21.42
N THR A 257 -8.25 8.17 -21.99
CA THR A 257 -7.32 9.11 -22.61
C THR A 257 -6.96 10.18 -21.59
N ILE A 258 -5.80 10.02 -20.96
CA ILE A 258 -5.35 10.86 -19.85
C ILE A 258 -4.50 12.01 -20.37
N ILE A 259 -4.79 13.23 -19.92
CA ILE A 259 -4.01 14.44 -20.24
C ILE A 259 -3.42 14.98 -18.95
N PRO A 260 -2.07 15.01 -18.83
CA PRO A 260 -1.39 15.77 -17.77
C PRO A 260 -1.18 17.21 -18.23
N ALA A 261 -1.47 18.15 -17.33
CA ALA A 261 -1.21 19.58 -17.53
C ALA A 261 -0.41 20.12 -16.35
N PHE A 262 0.67 20.84 -16.65
CA PHE A 262 1.53 21.39 -15.60
C PHE A 262 1.13 22.83 -15.26
N HIS A 263 1.03 23.10 -13.97
CA HIS A 263 0.78 24.44 -13.43
C HIS A 263 2.07 25.11 -12.96
N SER A 264 2.13 26.43 -13.08
CA SER A 264 3.22 27.23 -12.52
C SER A 264 3.15 27.43 -11.01
N GLN A 265 2.07 26.98 -10.36
CA GLN A 265 1.86 27.14 -8.91
C GLN A 265 2.51 26.02 -8.12
N ALA A 266 3.28 26.36 -7.08
CA ALA A 266 3.99 25.39 -6.25
C ALA A 266 3.05 24.44 -5.46
N SER A 267 1.85 24.91 -5.09
CA SER A 267 0.86 24.13 -4.35
C SER A 267 0.11 23.10 -5.19
N ARG A 268 0.10 23.28 -6.52
CA ARG A 268 -0.58 22.38 -7.46
C ARG A 268 0.21 22.38 -8.77
N ARG A 269 1.21 21.53 -8.86
CA ARG A 269 2.09 21.47 -10.03
C ARG A 269 1.49 20.75 -11.22
N LEU A 270 0.69 19.72 -10.94
CA LEU A 270 0.15 18.83 -11.94
C LEU A 270 -1.37 18.75 -11.79
N GLU A 271 -2.06 18.93 -12.91
CA GLU A 271 -3.46 18.61 -13.10
C GLU A 271 -3.56 17.43 -14.06
N VAL A 272 -4.33 16.41 -13.72
CA VAL A 272 -4.53 15.25 -14.57
C VAL A 272 -6.02 15.04 -14.73
N PHE A 273 -6.47 14.86 -15.96
CA PHE A 273 -7.88 14.63 -16.25
C PHE A 273 -8.07 13.67 -17.44
N ASP A 274 -9.20 13.02 -17.47
CA ASP A 274 -9.63 12.21 -18.59
C ASP A 274 -10.24 13.09 -19.66
N ALA A 275 -9.70 13.01 -20.89
CA ALA A 275 -10.35 13.59 -22.07
C ALA A 275 -11.38 12.63 -22.69
N ARG A 276 -11.29 11.35 -22.35
CA ARG A 276 -12.22 10.29 -22.74
C ARG A 276 -12.06 9.11 -21.81
N SER A 277 -13.16 8.54 -21.32
CA SER A 277 -13.14 7.28 -20.59
C SER A 277 -14.44 6.51 -20.78
N ASN A 278 -14.33 5.17 -20.88
CA ASN A 278 -15.46 4.25 -20.98
C ASN A 278 -15.15 2.98 -20.18
N VAL A 279 -16.19 2.30 -19.71
CA VAL A 279 -16.10 1.07 -18.93
C VAL A 279 -16.46 -0.14 -19.79
N PHE A 280 -15.68 -1.20 -19.64
CA PHE A 280 -15.84 -2.48 -20.34
C PHE A 280 -15.72 -3.66 -19.38
N VAL A 281 -16.20 -4.82 -19.83
CA VAL A 281 -16.01 -6.10 -19.15
C VAL A 281 -15.40 -7.10 -20.12
N ALA A 282 -14.28 -7.70 -19.78
CA ALA A 282 -13.67 -8.80 -20.54
C ALA A 282 -14.09 -10.14 -19.95
N ASP A 283 -14.64 -11.04 -20.74
CA ASP A 283 -14.90 -12.43 -20.38
C ASP A 283 -13.66 -13.28 -20.71
N LEU A 284 -12.97 -13.75 -19.68
CA LEU A 284 -11.74 -14.54 -19.81
C LEU A 284 -11.97 -15.95 -20.38
N GLN A 285 -13.21 -16.46 -20.37
CA GLN A 285 -13.54 -17.77 -20.94
C GLN A 285 -13.84 -17.70 -22.44
N THR A 286 -14.57 -16.67 -22.85
CA THR A 286 -15.00 -16.54 -24.25
C THR A 286 -14.11 -15.59 -25.05
N HIS A 287 -13.18 -14.89 -24.41
CA HIS A 287 -12.33 -13.85 -24.99
C HIS A 287 -13.14 -12.74 -25.68
N ARG A 288 -14.26 -12.38 -25.08
CA ARG A 288 -15.12 -11.31 -25.57
C ARG A 288 -15.09 -10.10 -24.65
N ILE A 289 -15.18 -8.92 -25.27
CA ILE A 289 -15.35 -7.64 -24.57
C ILE A 289 -16.84 -7.31 -24.59
N LEU A 290 -17.42 -7.19 -23.42
CA LEU A 290 -18.82 -6.85 -23.19
C LEU A 290 -18.94 -5.37 -22.85
N THR A 291 -19.98 -4.71 -23.32
CA THR A 291 -20.31 -3.33 -22.96
C THR A 291 -21.80 -3.07 -23.04
N SER A 292 -22.22 -1.92 -22.58
CA SER A 292 -23.60 -1.41 -22.64
C SER A 292 -23.56 0.07 -23.01
N PRO A 293 -24.57 0.62 -23.67
CA PRO A 293 -24.68 2.08 -23.86
C PRO A 293 -24.62 2.89 -22.56
N LEU A 294 -24.95 2.27 -21.43
CA LEU A 294 -24.86 2.88 -20.08
C LEU A 294 -23.43 2.94 -19.53
N LEU A 295 -22.45 2.32 -20.19
CA LEU A 295 -21.03 2.26 -19.80
C LEU A 295 -20.10 2.90 -20.83
N CYS A 296 -20.66 3.35 -21.97
CA CYS A 296 -19.92 3.91 -23.11
C CYS A 296 -20.70 5.06 -23.74
N ASP A 297 -21.14 6.02 -22.93
CA ASP A 297 -21.86 7.20 -23.39
C ASP A 297 -20.86 8.27 -23.87
N SER A 298 -20.98 8.73 -25.10
CA SER A 298 -20.09 9.75 -25.67
C SER A 298 -20.19 11.13 -25.00
N LEU A 299 -21.23 11.37 -24.21
CA LEU A 299 -21.45 12.60 -23.44
C LEU A 299 -21.03 12.47 -21.97
N LYS A 300 -20.40 11.35 -21.61
CA LYS A 300 -19.98 11.07 -20.24
C LYS A 300 -18.55 10.56 -20.18
N PHE A 301 -18.00 10.66 -18.98
CA PHE A 301 -16.77 9.97 -18.58
C PHE A 301 -17.16 8.86 -17.60
N GLU A 302 -16.88 7.59 -17.93
CA GLU A 302 -17.07 6.45 -17.05
C GLU A 302 -15.71 5.83 -16.71
N THR A 303 -15.43 5.65 -15.40
CA THR A 303 -14.11 5.18 -14.94
C THR A 303 -14.19 4.47 -13.59
N PHE A 304 -13.08 3.88 -13.14
CA PHE A 304 -12.91 3.16 -11.88
C PHE A 304 -13.95 2.08 -11.60
N PRO A 305 -14.18 1.16 -12.55
CA PRO A 305 -15.16 0.11 -12.32
C PRO A 305 -14.63 -0.93 -11.31
N THR A 306 -15.55 -1.47 -10.50
CA THR A 306 -15.28 -2.59 -9.58
C THR A 306 -16.53 -3.45 -9.42
N PHE A 307 -16.35 -4.76 -9.28
CA PHE A 307 -17.46 -5.66 -8.96
C PHE A 307 -17.85 -5.59 -7.49
N SER A 308 -19.12 -5.82 -7.19
CA SER A 308 -19.54 -6.16 -5.84
C SER A 308 -19.03 -7.56 -5.46
N PRO A 309 -18.77 -7.84 -4.17
CA PRO A 309 -18.31 -9.17 -3.72
C PRO A 309 -19.29 -10.32 -3.99
N ASP A 310 -20.55 -10.03 -4.25
CA ASP A 310 -21.58 -11.00 -4.63
C ASP A 310 -21.75 -11.14 -6.17
N GLY A 311 -20.97 -10.39 -6.97
CA GLY A 311 -20.98 -10.43 -8.41
C GLY A 311 -22.20 -9.83 -9.10
N ARG A 312 -23.16 -9.29 -8.33
CA ARG A 312 -24.45 -8.81 -8.87
C ARG A 312 -24.43 -7.39 -9.42
N TYR A 313 -23.38 -6.62 -9.11
CA TYR A 313 -23.27 -5.22 -9.52
C TYR A 313 -21.86 -4.88 -9.97
N ILE A 314 -21.78 -3.94 -10.91
CA ILE A 314 -20.55 -3.20 -11.21
C ILE A 314 -20.76 -1.77 -10.72
N TYR A 315 -19.89 -1.32 -9.82
CA TYR A 315 -19.82 0.06 -9.33
C TYR A 315 -18.83 0.82 -10.20
N TYR A 316 -19.11 2.05 -10.54
CA TYR A 316 -18.20 2.91 -11.30
C TYR A 316 -18.48 4.39 -11.05
N CYS A 317 -17.52 5.22 -11.43
CA CYS A 317 -17.65 6.68 -11.35
C CYS A 317 -18.06 7.25 -12.71
N VAL A 318 -18.99 8.19 -12.71
CA VAL A 318 -19.50 8.80 -13.94
C VAL A 318 -19.65 10.32 -13.79
N ALA A 319 -19.23 11.08 -14.81
CA ALA A 319 -19.44 12.53 -14.91
C ALA A 319 -19.92 12.90 -16.30
N ASP A 320 -20.67 14.00 -16.40
CA ASP A 320 -20.96 14.62 -17.68
C ASP A 320 -19.70 15.26 -18.26
N THR A 321 -19.54 15.24 -19.59
CA THR A 321 -18.43 15.90 -20.25
C THR A 321 -18.51 17.42 -20.09
N VAL A 322 -17.34 18.05 -19.94
CA VAL A 322 -17.19 19.51 -19.83
C VAL A 322 -16.14 19.99 -20.84
N ALA A 323 -16.08 21.28 -21.10
CA ALA A 323 -15.06 21.85 -21.99
C ALA A 323 -13.68 21.83 -21.31
N LEU A 324 -12.83 20.87 -21.70
CA LEU A 324 -11.49 20.69 -21.13
C LEU A 324 -10.42 21.41 -21.97
N PRO A 325 -9.40 22.00 -21.36
CA PRO A 325 -9.14 22.06 -19.90
C PRO A 325 -9.86 23.18 -19.14
N GLN A 326 -10.59 24.07 -19.83
CA GLN A 326 -11.12 25.32 -19.27
C GLN A 326 -12.07 25.10 -18.09
N GLU A 327 -12.89 24.06 -18.17
CA GLU A 327 -13.94 23.76 -17.18
C GLU A 327 -13.56 22.57 -16.27
N VAL A 328 -12.29 22.18 -16.19
CA VAL A 328 -11.84 21.03 -15.38
C VAL A 328 -12.36 21.06 -13.93
N ARG A 329 -12.48 22.25 -13.33
CA ARG A 329 -13.01 22.42 -11.96
C ARG A 329 -14.51 22.15 -11.84
N GLN A 330 -15.22 22.09 -12.95
CA GLN A 330 -16.65 21.72 -12.98
C GLN A 330 -16.84 20.21 -13.14
N LEU A 331 -15.76 19.47 -13.45
CA LEU A 331 -15.81 18.03 -13.64
C LEU A 331 -16.08 17.32 -12.31
N GLN A 332 -17.27 16.79 -12.15
CA GLN A 332 -17.76 16.18 -10.92
C GLN A 332 -18.25 14.76 -11.17
N TYR A 333 -17.64 13.80 -10.53
CA TYR A 333 -18.00 12.39 -10.67
C TYR A 333 -18.98 11.94 -9.60
N ALA A 334 -20.09 11.37 -10.05
CA ALA A 334 -21.02 10.61 -9.23
C ALA A 334 -20.53 9.17 -9.05
N LEU A 335 -20.97 8.49 -7.99
CA LEU A 335 -20.82 7.05 -7.83
C LEU A 335 -22.13 6.37 -8.16
N VAL A 336 -22.05 5.43 -9.08
CA VAL A 336 -23.21 4.68 -9.58
C VAL A 336 -22.91 3.19 -9.61
N ARG A 337 -23.96 2.37 -9.77
CA ARG A 337 -23.84 0.93 -10.02
C ARG A 337 -24.83 0.47 -11.07
N ILE A 338 -24.45 -0.54 -11.83
CA ILE A 338 -25.29 -1.24 -12.79
C ILE A 338 -25.39 -2.72 -12.39
N PRO A 339 -26.58 -3.34 -12.44
CA PRO A 339 -26.72 -4.79 -12.27
C PRO A 339 -25.92 -5.54 -13.34
N PHE A 340 -25.32 -6.66 -12.93
CA PHE A 340 -24.59 -7.56 -13.80
C PHE A 340 -24.88 -9.00 -13.43
N ASP A 341 -25.11 -9.85 -14.42
CA ASP A 341 -25.32 -11.27 -14.23
C ASP A 341 -24.07 -12.05 -14.64
N GLU A 342 -23.32 -12.57 -13.64
CA GLU A 342 -22.11 -13.36 -13.89
C GLU A 342 -22.35 -14.69 -14.63
N GLN A 343 -23.57 -15.21 -14.69
CA GLN A 343 -23.86 -16.45 -15.42
C GLN A 343 -23.96 -16.19 -16.91
N THR A 344 -24.64 -15.10 -17.29
CA THR A 344 -24.94 -14.76 -18.68
C THR A 344 -24.04 -13.68 -19.26
N GLY A 345 -23.37 -12.88 -18.43
CA GLY A 345 -22.59 -11.70 -18.84
C GLY A 345 -23.47 -10.51 -19.25
N GLN A 346 -24.74 -10.49 -18.84
CA GLN A 346 -25.69 -9.44 -19.21
C GLN A 346 -25.69 -8.30 -18.19
N PHE A 347 -25.82 -7.07 -18.71
CA PHE A 347 -26.00 -5.87 -17.90
C PHE A 347 -27.48 -5.59 -17.67
N GLY A 348 -27.81 -5.02 -16.50
CA GLY A 348 -29.14 -4.47 -16.26
C GLY A 348 -29.45 -3.27 -17.15
N SER A 349 -30.73 -2.92 -17.25
CA SER A 349 -31.23 -1.83 -18.10
C SER A 349 -31.22 -0.45 -17.39
N GLN A 350 -30.88 -0.38 -16.11
CA GLN A 350 -30.90 0.84 -15.32
C GLN A 350 -29.65 0.96 -14.47
N VAL A 351 -29.27 2.20 -14.19
CA VAL A 351 -28.14 2.56 -13.33
C VAL A 351 -28.67 3.19 -12.04
N ASP A 352 -28.27 2.66 -10.91
CA ASP A 352 -28.57 3.22 -9.58
C ASP A 352 -27.50 4.26 -9.21
N THR A 353 -27.89 5.47 -8.85
CA THR A 353 -26.98 6.47 -8.33
C THR A 353 -26.91 6.38 -6.79
N LEU A 354 -25.70 6.10 -6.28
CA LEU A 354 -25.45 5.99 -4.83
C LEU A 354 -25.02 7.31 -4.24
N LEU A 355 -24.12 8.03 -4.90
CA LEU A 355 -23.63 9.34 -4.48
C LEU A 355 -23.70 10.32 -5.64
N ARG A 356 -24.29 11.47 -5.41
CA ARG A 356 -24.33 12.60 -6.34
C ARG A 356 -23.38 13.68 -5.87
N PRO A 357 -22.63 14.32 -6.78
CA PRO A 357 -21.86 15.50 -6.45
C PRO A 357 -22.75 16.61 -5.92
N GLN A 358 -22.22 17.40 -4.99
CA GLN A 358 -22.90 18.60 -4.50
C GLN A 358 -22.85 19.70 -5.56
N ALA A 359 -23.94 20.44 -5.71
CA ALA A 359 -23.97 21.60 -6.59
C ALA A 359 -23.13 22.76 -6.04
N GLY A 360 -22.57 23.60 -6.93
CA GLY A 360 -21.80 24.78 -6.57
C GLY A 360 -20.32 24.70 -7.00
N MET A 361 -19.54 25.72 -6.68
CA MET A 361 -18.09 25.77 -6.96
C MET A 361 -17.26 25.18 -5.82
N PRO A 362 -16.04 24.65 -6.08
CA PRO A 362 -15.12 24.20 -5.03
C PRO A 362 -14.83 25.30 -3.99
N PRO A 363 -14.51 24.93 -2.71
CA PRO A 363 -14.27 23.57 -2.21
C PRO A 363 -15.57 22.82 -1.89
N ARG A 364 -15.70 21.56 -2.34
CA ARG A 364 -16.91 20.72 -2.14
C ARG A 364 -16.65 19.33 -1.61
N LYS A 365 -15.46 18.74 -1.93
CA LYS A 365 -15.10 17.35 -1.62
C LYS A 365 -16.23 16.37 -1.98
N SER A 366 -16.73 16.44 -3.20
CA SER A 366 -17.89 15.64 -3.64
C SER A 366 -17.71 14.91 -4.97
N SER A 367 -16.59 15.14 -5.70
CA SER A 367 -16.21 14.32 -6.83
C SER A 367 -15.66 13.00 -6.34
N VAL A 368 -16.28 11.87 -6.72
CA VAL A 368 -15.99 10.54 -6.18
C VAL A 368 -15.07 9.78 -7.11
N CYS A 369 -14.10 9.05 -6.54
CA CYS A 369 -13.25 8.13 -7.29
C CYS A 369 -12.84 6.91 -6.46
N HIS A 370 -12.29 5.88 -7.15
CA HIS A 370 -11.76 4.65 -6.57
C HIS A 370 -12.72 3.92 -5.61
N PRO A 371 -13.97 3.58 -5.99
CA PRO A 371 -14.84 2.80 -5.13
C PRO A 371 -14.24 1.40 -4.88
N ARG A 372 -14.25 0.94 -3.61
CA ARG A 372 -13.84 -0.40 -3.19
C ARG A 372 -14.78 -0.92 -2.13
N ILE A 373 -15.49 -2.01 -2.41
CA ILE A 373 -16.40 -2.65 -1.46
C ILE A 373 -15.57 -3.61 -0.59
N SER A 374 -15.84 -3.63 0.72
CA SER A 374 -15.24 -4.62 1.62
C SER A 374 -15.64 -6.04 1.22
N PRO A 375 -14.76 -7.05 1.35
CA PRO A 375 -15.07 -8.43 0.97
C PRO A 375 -16.36 -9.01 1.56
N ASP A 376 -16.77 -8.57 2.76
CA ASP A 376 -18.04 -8.93 3.39
C ASP A 376 -19.27 -8.22 2.80
N GLY A 377 -19.08 -7.31 1.84
CA GLY A 377 -20.13 -6.56 1.16
C GLY A 377 -20.78 -5.46 1.99
N ARG A 378 -20.26 -5.17 3.19
CA ARG A 378 -20.89 -4.22 4.11
C ARG A 378 -20.49 -2.77 3.85
N TYR A 379 -19.21 -2.51 3.61
CA TYR A 379 -18.68 -1.17 3.51
C TYR A 379 -18.22 -0.84 2.09
N LEU A 380 -18.51 0.37 1.65
CA LEU A 380 -17.99 0.96 0.43
C LEU A 380 -17.03 2.08 0.81
N LEU A 381 -15.74 1.87 0.57
CA LEU A 381 -14.68 2.86 0.76
C LEU A 381 -14.41 3.56 -0.58
N TYR A 382 -14.29 4.88 -0.56
CA TYR A 382 -14.05 5.68 -1.76
C TYR A 382 -13.29 6.96 -1.40
N THR A 383 -12.70 7.60 -2.41
CA THR A 383 -12.04 8.90 -2.25
C THR A 383 -12.95 10.01 -2.77
N VAL A 384 -12.94 11.16 -2.11
CA VAL A 384 -13.59 12.39 -2.56
C VAL A 384 -12.56 13.50 -2.75
N ALA A 385 -12.74 14.30 -3.79
CA ALA A 385 -11.96 15.50 -4.06
C ALA A 385 -12.90 16.66 -4.44
N ASP A 386 -12.36 17.86 -4.57
CA ASP A 386 -13.15 19.01 -4.99
C ASP A 386 -13.68 18.87 -6.42
N TYR A 387 -12.94 18.20 -7.30
CA TYR A 387 -13.30 17.91 -8.68
C TYR A 387 -12.37 16.80 -9.26
N GLY A 388 -12.67 16.32 -10.45
CA GLY A 388 -11.85 15.37 -11.18
C GLY A 388 -11.80 13.97 -10.56
N THR A 389 -10.85 13.15 -11.02
CA THR A 389 -10.68 11.73 -10.65
C THR A 389 -9.24 11.33 -10.32
N PHE A 390 -8.33 12.28 -10.23
CA PHE A 390 -6.93 12.00 -9.91
C PHE A 390 -6.55 12.56 -8.54
N PRO A 391 -7.12 12.01 -7.46
CA PRO A 391 -7.06 12.60 -6.11
C PRO A 391 -5.64 12.66 -5.52
N ILE A 392 -4.69 11.90 -6.04
CA ILE A 392 -3.28 11.97 -5.61
C ILE A 392 -2.65 13.35 -5.88
N TRP A 393 -3.24 14.13 -6.79
CA TRP A 393 -2.82 15.50 -7.11
C TRP A 393 -3.66 16.57 -6.42
N HIS A 394 -4.66 16.14 -5.65
CA HIS A 394 -5.56 16.98 -4.90
C HIS A 394 -5.20 16.94 -3.41
N PRO A 395 -4.54 17.98 -2.85
CA PRO A 395 -4.17 17.99 -1.42
C PRO A 395 -5.38 17.79 -0.50
N GLU A 396 -6.55 18.24 -0.92
CA GLU A 396 -7.81 18.14 -0.20
C GLU A 396 -8.51 16.78 -0.30
N ALA A 397 -7.92 15.82 -1.04
CA ALA A 397 -8.57 14.51 -1.25
C ALA A 397 -8.61 13.68 0.04
N ASP A 398 -9.80 13.23 0.40
CA ASP A 398 -10.10 12.45 1.60
C ASP A 398 -10.74 11.11 1.28
N LEU A 399 -10.56 10.14 2.17
CA LEU A 399 -11.32 8.89 2.17
C LEU A 399 -12.67 9.10 2.87
N GLN A 400 -13.71 8.42 2.36
CA GLN A 400 -15.01 8.29 3.01
C GLN A 400 -15.47 6.83 2.95
N MET A 401 -16.28 6.43 3.92
CA MET A 401 -16.81 5.08 4.01
C MET A 401 -18.33 5.10 4.16
N MET A 402 -19.03 4.40 3.27
CA MET A 402 -20.48 4.20 3.36
C MET A 402 -20.78 2.79 3.89
N ASP A 403 -21.61 2.67 4.91
CA ASP A 403 -22.25 1.41 5.29
C ASP A 403 -23.39 1.13 4.29
N LEU A 404 -23.22 0.12 3.45
CA LEU A 404 -24.18 -0.21 2.38
C LEU A 404 -25.52 -0.76 2.89
N GLN A 405 -25.59 -1.20 4.14
CA GLN A 405 -26.84 -1.68 4.75
C GLN A 405 -27.71 -0.52 5.25
N THR A 406 -27.06 0.51 5.81
CA THR A 406 -27.76 1.64 6.43
C THR A 406 -27.74 2.92 5.59
N GLY A 407 -26.86 3.01 4.61
CA GLY A 407 -26.61 4.24 3.83
C GLY A 407 -25.85 5.33 4.60
N ARG A 408 -25.40 5.04 5.85
CA ARG A 408 -24.66 6.02 6.64
C ARG A 408 -23.25 6.20 6.08
N ILE A 409 -22.84 7.46 5.95
CA ILE A 409 -21.50 7.85 5.51
C ILE A 409 -20.69 8.30 6.73
N ASP A 410 -19.48 7.77 6.85
CA ASP A 410 -18.45 8.21 7.78
C ASP A 410 -17.38 8.98 7.00
N SER A 411 -17.09 10.20 7.44
CA SER A 411 -16.07 11.07 6.84
C SER A 411 -14.64 10.64 7.16
N LEU A 412 -14.46 9.60 7.98
CA LEU A 412 -13.16 9.07 8.39
C LEU A 412 -12.17 10.13 8.91
N SER A 413 -12.67 11.08 9.71
CA SER A 413 -11.86 12.22 10.20
C SER A 413 -10.61 11.81 10.99
N ILE A 414 -10.62 10.63 11.64
CA ILE A 414 -9.45 10.08 12.34
C ILE A 414 -8.42 9.50 11.38
N VAL A 415 -8.82 9.19 10.14
CA VAL A 415 -7.98 8.57 9.10
C VAL A 415 -7.37 9.62 8.21
N ASN A 416 -8.16 10.59 7.79
CA ASN A 416 -7.76 11.63 6.85
C ASN A 416 -6.80 12.63 7.46
N SER A 417 -6.03 13.28 6.61
CA SER A 417 -5.04 14.30 6.95
C SER A 417 -5.31 15.62 6.20
N GLU A 418 -4.45 16.60 6.38
CA GLU A 418 -4.51 17.86 5.60
C GLU A 418 -3.89 17.70 4.19
N ARG A 419 -3.54 16.50 3.80
CA ARG A 419 -2.93 16.17 2.51
C ARG A 419 -3.68 15.01 1.87
N SER A 420 -3.39 14.75 0.59
CA SER A 420 -4.04 13.68 -0.17
C SER A 420 -3.96 12.32 0.53
N ASP A 421 -5.12 11.73 0.80
CA ASP A 421 -5.34 10.37 1.30
C ASP A 421 -6.17 9.60 0.25
N THR A 422 -5.58 8.61 -0.42
CA THR A 422 -6.19 7.97 -1.60
C THR A 422 -5.64 6.59 -1.91
N TYR A 423 -6.05 5.96 -3.01
CA TYR A 423 -5.62 4.64 -3.46
C TYR A 423 -5.67 3.59 -2.36
N HIS A 424 -6.87 3.26 -1.95
CA HIS A 424 -7.14 2.33 -0.86
C HIS A 424 -7.51 0.94 -1.38
N ALA A 425 -7.23 -0.08 -0.55
CA ALA A 425 -7.62 -1.47 -0.79
C ALA A 425 -7.90 -2.19 0.53
N TRP A 426 -8.89 -3.08 0.53
CA TRP A 426 -9.28 -3.88 1.68
C TRP A 426 -8.41 -5.13 1.86
N SER A 427 -8.22 -5.54 3.11
CA SER A 427 -7.80 -6.88 3.49
C SER A 427 -8.95 -7.87 3.33
N SER A 428 -8.63 -9.14 3.08
CA SER A 428 -9.61 -10.20 2.81
C SER A 428 -10.65 -10.40 3.91
N ASN A 429 -10.31 -10.04 5.15
CA ASN A 429 -11.19 -10.16 6.32
C ASN A 429 -12.09 -8.94 6.57
N SER A 430 -12.05 -7.90 5.71
CA SER A 430 -12.83 -6.66 5.85
C SER A 430 -12.56 -5.87 7.14
N ARG A 431 -11.45 -6.15 7.85
CA ARG A 431 -11.08 -5.47 9.09
C ARG A 431 -9.97 -4.47 8.92
N TRP A 432 -9.20 -4.60 7.87
CA TRP A 432 -8.10 -3.70 7.55
C TRP A 432 -8.28 -3.12 6.17
N PHE A 433 -7.81 -1.91 5.99
CA PHE A 433 -7.53 -1.37 4.67
C PHE A 433 -6.18 -0.66 4.67
N VAL A 434 -5.55 -0.64 3.52
CA VAL A 434 -4.33 0.12 3.24
C VAL A 434 -4.67 1.27 2.31
N PHE A 435 -3.96 2.39 2.44
CA PHE A 435 -4.10 3.53 1.54
C PHE A 435 -2.79 4.30 1.40
N ALA A 436 -2.65 5.08 0.33
CA ALA A 436 -1.52 5.97 0.13
C ALA A 436 -1.83 7.36 0.70
N SER A 437 -0.96 7.87 1.57
CA SER A 437 -1.10 9.18 2.20
C SER A 437 0.12 10.05 1.95
N LYS A 438 -0.08 11.31 1.64
CA LYS A 438 0.97 12.33 1.54
C LYS A 438 1.07 13.22 2.78
N ARG A 439 0.57 12.78 3.93
CA ARG A 439 0.41 13.57 5.16
C ARG A 439 1.68 14.18 5.73
N ASP A 440 2.86 13.59 5.46
CA ASP A 440 4.10 14.05 6.05
C ASP A 440 4.66 15.31 5.36
N ASP A 441 4.67 15.33 4.03
CA ASP A 441 5.34 16.37 3.24
C ASP A 441 4.52 16.90 2.05
N GLY A 442 3.38 16.27 1.76
CA GLY A 442 2.53 16.61 0.61
C GLY A 442 3.06 16.14 -0.75
N LEU A 443 4.24 15.51 -0.79
CA LEU A 443 4.91 15.10 -2.02
C LEU A 443 4.99 13.58 -2.17
N TYR A 444 5.56 12.89 -1.16
CA TYR A 444 5.77 11.45 -1.20
C TYR A 444 4.63 10.69 -0.54
N GLY A 445 3.90 9.91 -1.33
CA GLY A 445 2.89 8.99 -0.79
C GLY A 445 3.55 7.85 -0.01
N LYS A 446 2.99 7.52 1.17
CA LYS A 446 3.41 6.41 2.03
C LYS A 446 2.23 5.49 2.31
N PRO A 447 2.41 4.17 2.45
CA PRO A 447 1.31 3.26 2.78
C PRO A 447 0.97 3.38 4.27
N TYR A 448 -0.31 3.59 4.55
CA TYR A 448 -0.89 3.60 5.88
C TYR A 448 -1.94 2.51 6.01
N PHE A 449 -2.01 1.86 7.16
CA PHE A 449 -3.00 0.84 7.49
C PHE A 449 -3.99 1.38 8.50
N CYS A 450 -5.27 1.08 8.30
CA CYS A 450 -6.34 1.44 9.21
C CYS A 450 -7.14 0.20 9.61
N TYR A 451 -7.44 0.07 10.90
CA TYR A 451 -8.32 -0.95 11.46
C TYR A 451 -9.76 -0.46 11.49
N ILE A 452 -10.68 -1.33 11.06
CA ILE A 452 -12.13 -1.15 11.24
C ILE A 452 -12.60 -2.17 12.26
N ASP A 453 -13.07 -1.70 13.40
CA ASP A 453 -13.54 -2.58 14.46
C ASP A 453 -14.89 -3.27 14.09
N PRO A 454 -15.33 -4.29 14.83
CA PRO A 454 -16.60 -4.97 14.56
C PRO A 454 -17.84 -4.05 14.58
N ALA A 455 -17.75 -2.89 15.25
CA ALA A 455 -18.81 -1.87 15.24
C ALA A 455 -18.75 -0.94 14.02
N GLY A 456 -17.75 -1.11 13.15
CA GLY A 456 -17.55 -0.31 11.94
C GLY A 456 -16.86 1.03 12.18
N ARG A 457 -16.15 1.19 13.32
CA ARG A 457 -15.38 2.42 13.62
C ARG A 457 -13.97 2.29 13.11
N ALA A 458 -13.51 3.33 12.43
CA ALA A 458 -12.11 3.44 12.01
C ALA A 458 -11.23 3.86 13.19
N HIS A 459 -10.03 3.30 13.26
CA HIS A 459 -8.99 3.64 14.24
C HIS A 459 -7.90 4.52 13.62
N LYS A 460 -7.08 5.18 14.45
CA LYS A 460 -5.93 5.96 13.98
C LYS A 460 -5.03 5.10 13.09
N PRO A 461 -4.74 5.51 11.85
CA PRO A 461 -3.90 4.74 10.95
C PRO A 461 -2.42 4.80 11.36
N PHE A 462 -1.65 3.79 10.95
CA PHE A 462 -0.22 3.75 11.13
C PHE A 462 0.51 3.49 9.81
N CYS A 463 1.71 4.07 9.66
CA CYS A 463 2.56 3.91 8.49
C CYS A 463 3.14 2.50 8.41
N LEU A 464 3.33 1.95 7.21
CA LEU A 464 4.02 0.67 6.99
C LEU A 464 5.39 0.65 7.68
N PRO A 465 5.64 -0.27 8.63
CA PRO A 465 6.91 -0.34 9.33
C PRO A 465 8.07 -0.67 8.38
N GLN A 466 9.23 -0.09 8.62
CA GLN A 466 10.44 -0.30 7.85
C GLN A 466 11.55 -0.95 8.69
N ARG A 467 12.43 -1.72 8.02
CA ARG A 467 13.59 -2.33 8.69
C ARG A 467 14.48 -1.26 9.33
N TYR A 468 14.71 -0.18 8.61
CA TYR A 468 15.51 0.96 9.04
C TYR A 468 14.58 2.14 9.33
N PRO A 469 14.62 2.70 10.55
CA PRO A 469 13.74 3.81 10.93
C PRO A 469 13.86 5.04 10.01
N ALA A 470 15.08 5.35 9.54
CA ALA A 470 15.34 6.47 8.61
C ALA A 470 14.95 6.20 7.14
N PHE A 471 14.30 5.07 6.84
CA PHE A 471 13.97 4.70 5.45
C PHE A 471 13.18 5.78 4.71
N TYR A 472 12.14 6.32 5.34
CA TYR A 472 11.28 7.32 4.70
C TYR A 472 11.95 8.68 4.50
N ASP A 473 12.99 9.02 5.27
CA ASP A 473 13.77 10.25 5.08
C ASP A 473 14.67 10.17 3.84
N ASN A 474 15.04 8.94 3.44
CA ASN A 474 15.93 8.68 2.32
C ASN A 474 15.21 8.15 1.07
N ASN A 475 13.92 7.86 1.16
CA ASN A 475 13.15 7.32 0.04
C ASN A 475 12.56 8.44 -0.80
N LEU A 476 13.06 8.59 -2.03
CA LEU A 476 12.62 9.62 -2.99
C LEU A 476 11.54 9.12 -3.95
N LYS A 477 10.80 8.06 -3.59
CA LYS A 477 9.69 7.52 -4.38
C LYS A 477 8.40 7.50 -3.59
N SER A 478 7.30 7.79 -4.27
CA SER A 478 5.96 7.62 -3.74
C SER A 478 5.51 6.18 -3.84
N PHE A 479 4.97 5.65 -2.75
CA PHE A 479 4.15 4.44 -2.77
C PHE A 479 2.77 4.78 -3.32
N ASN A 480 2.27 3.96 -4.23
CA ASN A 480 1.02 4.22 -4.91
C ASN A 480 0.26 2.91 -5.14
N ALA A 481 -1.07 2.99 -5.22
CA ALA A 481 -1.95 1.86 -5.47
C ALA A 481 -1.57 0.60 -4.64
N PRO A 482 -1.50 0.69 -3.29
CA PRO A 482 -1.20 -0.46 -2.47
C PRO A 482 -2.39 -1.44 -2.49
N GLU A 483 -2.12 -2.74 -2.61
CA GLU A 483 -3.12 -3.81 -2.50
C GLU A 483 -2.63 -4.90 -1.57
N LEU A 484 -3.52 -5.36 -0.68
CA LEU A 484 -3.25 -6.47 0.23
C LEU A 484 -3.49 -7.81 -0.46
N GLY A 485 -2.73 -8.82 -0.08
CA GLY A 485 -2.80 -10.17 -0.63
C GLY A 485 -2.61 -11.25 0.43
N THR A 486 -3.36 -12.34 0.28
CA THR A 486 -3.37 -13.46 1.25
C THR A 486 -2.11 -14.30 1.23
N ALA A 487 -1.32 -14.25 0.15
CA ALA A 487 -0.04 -14.93 0.04
C ALA A 487 0.89 -14.20 -0.95
N LYS A 488 2.11 -14.69 -1.06
CA LYS A 488 3.13 -14.22 -2.00
C LYS A 488 2.69 -14.49 -3.45
N VAL A 489 2.88 -13.50 -4.33
CA VAL A 489 2.65 -13.66 -5.77
C VAL A 489 3.62 -14.70 -6.34
N PRO A 490 3.13 -15.70 -7.12
CA PRO A 490 3.92 -16.87 -7.52
C PRO A 490 4.76 -16.68 -8.79
N PHE A 491 5.07 -15.43 -9.17
CA PHE A 491 5.90 -15.14 -10.36
C PHE A 491 6.93 -14.04 -10.08
N THR A 492 7.88 -13.89 -10.98
CA THR A 492 8.97 -12.90 -10.91
C THR A 492 8.91 -11.92 -12.07
N VAL A 493 9.71 -10.84 -12.01
CA VAL A 493 9.88 -9.89 -13.14
C VAL A 493 10.32 -10.59 -14.42
N SER A 494 11.19 -11.62 -14.31
CA SER A 494 11.65 -12.41 -15.45
C SER A 494 10.51 -13.15 -16.15
N ASP A 495 9.52 -13.62 -15.38
CA ASP A 495 8.36 -14.31 -15.93
C ASP A 495 7.43 -13.33 -16.63
N VAL A 496 7.26 -12.11 -16.08
CA VAL A 496 6.55 -11.01 -16.76
C VAL A 496 7.24 -10.65 -18.08
N ALA A 497 8.58 -10.51 -18.08
CA ALA A 497 9.34 -10.21 -19.30
C ALA A 497 9.22 -11.31 -20.37
N LYS A 498 9.13 -12.58 -19.96
CA LYS A 498 8.85 -13.69 -20.88
C LYS A 498 7.43 -13.62 -21.45
N ALA A 499 6.43 -13.38 -20.59
CA ALA A 499 5.02 -13.26 -21.00
C ALA A 499 4.80 -12.12 -22.00
N MET A 500 5.48 -10.98 -21.83
CA MET A 500 5.41 -9.86 -22.77
C MET A 500 5.85 -10.20 -24.19
N ARG A 501 6.74 -11.18 -24.36
CA ARG A 501 7.24 -11.64 -25.67
C ARG A 501 6.35 -12.68 -26.34
N GLN A 502 5.34 -13.18 -25.64
CA GLN A 502 4.36 -14.12 -26.19
C GLN A 502 3.37 -13.37 -27.08
N ASP A 503 2.74 -14.11 -28.00
CA ASP A 503 1.59 -13.62 -28.73
C ASP A 503 0.44 -13.35 -27.76
N ALA A 504 -0.23 -12.24 -27.94
CA ALA A 504 -1.36 -11.89 -27.08
C ALA A 504 -2.60 -12.69 -27.48
N ILE A 505 -3.35 -13.16 -26.49
CA ILE A 505 -4.67 -13.77 -26.71
C ILE A 505 -5.63 -12.66 -27.17
N PRO A 506 -6.19 -12.75 -28.37
CA PRO A 506 -7.05 -11.70 -28.92
C PRO A 506 -8.41 -11.69 -28.22
N PHE A 507 -8.89 -10.48 -27.93
CA PHE A 507 -10.26 -10.24 -27.44
C PHE A 507 -11.06 -9.48 -28.52
N LYS A 508 -12.34 -9.84 -28.70
CA LYS A 508 -13.23 -9.21 -29.66
C LYS A 508 -14.44 -8.61 -28.97
N PHE A 509 -14.92 -7.48 -29.46
CA PHE A 509 -16.17 -6.92 -28.96
C PHE A 509 -17.34 -7.86 -29.28
N ALA A 510 -18.21 -8.10 -28.28
CA ALA A 510 -19.44 -8.85 -28.49
C ALA A 510 -20.36 -8.08 -29.45
N GLY A 511 -20.93 -8.78 -30.47
CA GLY A 511 -21.82 -8.16 -31.46
C GLY A 511 -21.12 -7.45 -32.61
N ARG A 512 -19.80 -7.50 -32.72
CA ARG A 512 -19.05 -7.15 -33.96
C ARG A 512 -18.37 -8.41 -34.48
N GLU A 513 -18.92 -8.97 -35.57
CA GLU A 513 -18.26 -10.03 -36.34
C GLU A 513 -17.10 -9.47 -37.16
#